data_65c6a385fd783ac613dd0fe2e7114d9b
#
_entry.id   65c6a385fd783ac613dd0fe2e7114d9b
#
_cell.length_a   1.000
_cell.length_b   1.000
_cell.length_c   1.000
_cell.angle_alpha   90.00
_cell.angle_beta   90.00
_cell.angle_gamma   90.00
#
_symmetry.space_group_name_H-M   'P 1'
#
loop_
_entity.id
_entity.type
_entity.pdbx_description
1 polymer ?
#
loop_
_entity_poly.entity_id
_entity_poly.type
_entity_poly.pdbx_seq_one_letter_code
_entity_poly.pdbx_strand_id
1 'polypeptide(L)'
;MAGKASGKAVDRLAVVDETQADRQTIEVYELVTRKVRVGRVPLLFKALAAEKALMPCWAALRPAIRVRAFEEAADDLRAKAARLAVDLGCPLIETQLEWAGYDVDEIDQIRGQVDIFHYVDAKLLMAVCVLAEALSGGVGGVARGPRGEQRVPRGVPHDMDPIELVPEDANGTLAKVFRSIRMHLGLGLVPDDFRALGRWPKYLDLAWADARKRDDEPVARAALNELGRSADDAAAQLPVRVEIQEAALRAAGADPARVRALLQRFRRALPGLILDLALFKVQLDGAESARESPFPIRWKYISSDEYTTVGLDEPVKLRAGDPKNLDEDGGLPHRTH
;
A
#
# COMPACT_ATOMS: atom_id res chain seq x y z
N MET A 1 28.22 26.68 -19.15
CA MET A 1 28.52 25.25 -19.25
C MET A 1 27.58 24.54 -18.31
N ALA A 2 26.48 23.96 -18.83
CA ALA A 2 25.52 23.25 -18.05
C ALA A 2 26.03 21.79 -17.84
N GLY A 3 26.36 21.45 -16.61
CA GLY A 3 26.75 20.10 -16.26
C GLY A 3 25.57 19.12 -16.46
N LYS A 4 25.72 18.20 -17.41
CA LYS A 4 24.84 17.05 -17.54
C LYS A 4 24.93 16.23 -16.23
N ALA A 5 23.91 16.32 -15.41
CA ALA A 5 23.71 15.34 -14.34
C ALA A 5 23.54 13.98 -15.02
N SER A 6 24.57 13.14 -14.90
CA SER A 6 24.54 11.74 -15.28
C SER A 6 23.53 11.06 -14.35
N GLY A 7 22.30 10.90 -14.80
CA GLY A 7 21.29 10.14 -14.09
C GLY A 7 21.78 8.68 -13.95
N LYS A 8 22.24 8.33 -12.75
CA LYS A 8 22.49 6.94 -12.40
C LYS A 8 21.21 6.16 -12.68
N ALA A 9 21.27 5.14 -13.52
CA ALA A 9 20.16 4.23 -13.73
C ALA A 9 19.71 3.71 -12.37
N VAL A 10 18.45 3.88 -12.05
CA VAL A 10 17.90 3.34 -10.79
C VAL A 10 17.82 1.83 -10.95
N ASP A 11 18.48 1.09 -10.06
CA ASP A 11 18.45 -0.37 -10.08
C ASP A 11 17.00 -0.86 -9.96
N ARG A 12 16.63 -1.80 -10.85
CA ARG A 12 15.31 -2.42 -10.81
C ARG A 12 15.12 -3.16 -9.50
N LEU A 13 14.00 -2.91 -8.83
CA LEU A 13 13.58 -3.65 -7.65
C LEU A 13 13.34 -5.12 -8.02
N ALA A 14 13.99 -6.04 -7.32
CA ALA A 14 13.72 -7.47 -7.46
C ALA A 14 12.40 -7.82 -6.77
N VAL A 15 11.58 -8.63 -7.40
CA VAL A 15 10.27 -9.07 -6.89
C VAL A 15 10.04 -10.55 -7.19
N VAL A 16 9.28 -11.24 -6.34
CA VAL A 16 8.71 -12.56 -6.63
C VAL A 16 7.23 -12.36 -6.90
N ASP A 17 6.81 -12.58 -8.14
CA ASP A 17 5.39 -12.48 -8.50
C ASP A 17 4.63 -13.73 -8.05
N GLU A 18 3.29 -13.62 -7.89
CA GLU A 18 2.43 -14.73 -7.45
C GLU A 18 2.59 -15.98 -8.33
N THR A 19 2.83 -15.79 -9.64
CA THR A 19 3.03 -16.89 -10.61
C THR A 19 4.38 -17.60 -10.47
N GLN A 20 5.35 -16.99 -9.79
CA GLN A 20 6.72 -17.49 -9.61
C GLN A 20 7.00 -17.93 -8.17
N ALA A 21 6.08 -17.63 -7.27
CA ALA A 21 6.22 -17.89 -5.85
C ALA A 21 6.11 -19.39 -5.56
N ASP A 22 6.93 -19.87 -4.62
CA ASP A 22 6.78 -21.20 -4.06
C ASP A 22 5.52 -21.27 -3.17
N ARG A 23 5.14 -22.50 -2.77
CA ARG A 23 3.93 -22.74 -1.98
C ARG A 23 3.92 -21.93 -0.69
N GLN A 24 5.03 -21.88 0.04
CA GLN A 24 5.11 -21.17 1.31
C GLN A 24 4.95 -19.66 1.13
N THR A 25 5.54 -19.10 0.09
CA THR A 25 5.40 -17.69 -0.28
C THR A 25 3.95 -17.36 -0.65
N ILE A 26 3.27 -18.23 -1.42
CA ILE A 26 1.86 -18.08 -1.79
C ILE A 26 0.97 -18.06 -0.54
N GLU A 27 1.17 -18.97 0.40
CA GLU A 27 0.42 -19.03 1.67
C GLU A 27 0.54 -17.69 2.45
N VAL A 28 1.74 -17.10 2.49
CA VAL A 28 1.93 -15.78 3.11
C VAL A 28 1.28 -14.66 2.30
N TYR A 29 1.34 -14.71 0.98
CA TYR A 29 0.67 -13.73 0.12
C TYR A 29 -0.84 -13.70 0.33
N GLU A 30 -1.47 -14.86 0.45
CA GLU A 30 -2.89 -14.97 0.79
C GLU A 30 -3.21 -14.40 2.19
N LEU A 31 -2.33 -14.64 3.17
CA LEU A 31 -2.47 -14.02 4.49
C LEU A 31 -2.30 -12.50 4.43
N VAL A 32 -1.35 -12.01 3.65
CA VAL A 32 -1.14 -10.56 3.44
C VAL A 32 -2.39 -9.92 2.85
N THR A 33 -2.90 -10.43 1.73
CA THR A 33 -4.08 -9.86 1.06
C THR A 33 -5.27 -9.83 1.99
N ARG A 34 -5.52 -10.92 2.72
CA ARG A 34 -6.63 -11.04 3.66
C ARG A 34 -6.50 -10.14 4.89
N LYS A 35 -5.29 -10.06 5.51
CA LYS A 35 -5.10 -9.32 6.76
C LYS A 35 -4.86 -7.82 6.54
N VAL A 36 -4.17 -7.45 5.46
CA VAL A 36 -4.03 -6.05 5.05
C VAL A 36 -5.31 -5.56 4.35
N ARG A 37 -6.17 -6.50 3.92
CA ARG A 37 -7.45 -6.22 3.24
C ARG A 37 -7.27 -5.42 1.96
N VAL A 38 -6.50 -6.01 1.06
CA VAL A 38 -6.13 -5.44 -0.23
C VAL A 38 -6.47 -6.44 -1.34
N GLY A 39 -6.79 -5.94 -2.54
CA GLY A 39 -7.19 -6.78 -3.67
C GLY A 39 -6.04 -7.55 -4.34
N ARG A 40 -4.80 -7.25 -4.01
CA ARG A 40 -3.58 -7.86 -4.59
C ARG A 40 -2.46 -7.91 -3.57
N VAL A 41 -1.47 -8.76 -3.82
CA VAL A 41 -0.22 -8.76 -3.04
C VAL A 41 0.53 -7.46 -3.32
N PRO A 42 0.71 -6.58 -2.32
CA PRO A 42 1.42 -5.32 -2.54
C PRO A 42 2.90 -5.53 -2.87
N LEU A 43 3.45 -4.62 -3.66
CA LEU A 43 4.83 -4.65 -4.13
C LEU A 43 5.87 -4.82 -3.01
N LEU A 44 5.65 -4.23 -1.85
CA LEU A 44 6.49 -4.39 -0.66
C LEU A 44 6.73 -5.87 -0.32
N PHE A 45 5.67 -6.67 -0.26
CA PHE A 45 5.77 -8.07 0.14
C PHE A 45 6.39 -8.94 -0.95
N LYS A 46 6.16 -8.62 -2.22
CA LYS A 46 6.85 -9.25 -3.36
C LYS A 46 8.36 -8.98 -3.34
N ALA A 47 8.75 -7.77 -2.95
CA ALA A 47 10.16 -7.39 -2.81
C ALA A 47 10.81 -8.05 -1.58
N LEU A 48 10.10 -8.14 -0.46
CA LEU A 48 10.56 -8.87 0.73
C LEU A 48 10.76 -10.37 0.43
N ALA A 49 9.91 -10.97 -0.43
CA ALA A 49 10.09 -12.36 -0.87
C ALA A 49 11.36 -12.52 -1.70
N ALA A 50 11.67 -11.61 -2.62
CA ALA A 50 12.92 -11.63 -3.39
C ALA A 50 14.16 -11.55 -2.50
N GLU A 51 14.11 -10.83 -1.39
CA GLU A 51 15.18 -10.75 -0.40
C GLU A 51 15.13 -11.88 0.65
N LYS A 52 14.26 -12.90 0.48
CA LYS A 52 14.04 -14.00 1.45
C LYS A 52 13.62 -13.52 2.86
N ALA A 53 13.13 -12.31 2.96
CA ALA A 53 12.77 -11.66 4.21
C ALA A 53 11.25 -11.69 4.48
N LEU A 54 10.44 -12.21 3.56
CA LEU A 54 8.98 -12.17 3.66
C LEU A 54 8.48 -12.79 4.98
N MET A 55 8.89 -14.02 5.29
CA MET A 55 8.42 -14.74 6.48
C MET A 55 8.77 -14.01 7.79
N PRO A 56 10.03 -13.66 8.09
CA PRO A 56 10.35 -12.98 9.35
C PRO A 56 9.75 -11.58 9.43
N CYS A 57 9.66 -10.83 8.34
CA CYS A 57 9.02 -9.51 8.32
C CYS A 57 7.51 -9.62 8.52
N TRP A 58 6.86 -10.59 7.88
CA TRP A 58 5.43 -10.83 8.06
C TRP A 58 5.10 -11.26 9.50
N ALA A 59 5.85 -12.20 10.07
CA ALA A 59 5.66 -12.63 11.43
C ALA A 59 5.78 -11.47 12.44
N ALA A 60 6.72 -10.56 12.23
CA ALA A 60 6.91 -9.38 13.07
C ALA A 60 5.81 -8.33 12.87
N LEU A 61 5.35 -8.11 11.63
CA LEU A 61 4.38 -7.08 11.29
C LEU A 61 2.93 -7.48 11.66
N ARG A 62 2.60 -8.77 11.60
CA ARG A 62 1.24 -9.29 11.78
C ARG A 62 0.56 -8.80 13.08
N PRO A 63 1.20 -8.78 14.26
CA PRO A 63 0.58 -8.24 15.48
C PRO A 63 0.18 -6.77 15.35
N ALA A 64 0.96 -5.95 14.66
CA ALA A 64 0.67 -4.55 14.46
C ALA A 64 -0.53 -4.31 13.54
N ILE A 65 -0.63 -5.07 12.44
CA ILE A 65 -1.75 -4.94 11.48
C ILE A 65 -3.10 -5.31 12.12
N ARG A 66 -3.10 -6.15 13.15
CA ARG A 66 -4.30 -6.64 13.83
C ARG A 66 -4.91 -5.64 14.81
N VAL A 67 -4.20 -4.59 15.18
CA VAL A 67 -4.72 -3.61 16.14
C VAL A 67 -5.41 -2.46 15.43
N ARG A 68 -6.50 -2.00 16.02
CA ARG A 68 -7.29 -0.86 15.53
C ARG A 68 -6.42 0.38 15.28
N ALA A 69 -5.46 0.65 16.17
CA ALA A 69 -4.58 1.80 16.06
C ALA A 69 -3.76 1.83 14.75
N PHE A 70 -3.39 0.67 14.20
CA PHE A 70 -2.71 0.61 12.90
C PHE A 70 -3.62 1.09 11.76
N GLU A 71 -4.87 0.65 11.77
CA GLU A 71 -5.85 1.00 10.74
C GLU A 71 -6.23 2.49 10.82
N GLU A 72 -6.41 3.02 12.04
CA GLU A 72 -6.68 4.44 12.27
C GLU A 72 -5.52 5.31 11.80
N ALA A 73 -4.29 4.95 12.17
CA ALA A 73 -3.10 5.67 11.76
C ALA A 73 -2.91 5.68 10.23
N ALA A 74 -3.17 4.56 9.56
CA ALA A 74 -3.12 4.49 8.11
C ALA A 74 -4.19 5.38 7.46
N ASP A 75 -5.40 5.44 8.02
CA ASP A 75 -6.46 6.31 7.52
C ASP A 75 -6.17 7.80 7.75
N ASP A 76 -5.58 8.13 8.89
CA ASP A 76 -5.13 9.49 9.18
C ASP A 76 -4.04 9.95 8.19
N LEU A 77 -3.12 9.07 7.81
CA LEU A 77 -2.12 9.34 6.77
C LEU A 77 -2.77 9.57 5.39
N ARG A 78 -3.74 8.73 5.02
CA ARG A 78 -4.52 8.88 3.80
C ARG A 78 -5.25 10.24 3.77
N ALA A 79 -5.98 10.56 4.84
CA ALA A 79 -6.69 11.82 4.96
C ALA A 79 -5.74 13.03 4.99
N LYS A 80 -4.56 12.88 5.59
CA LYS A 80 -3.51 13.91 5.57
C LYS A 80 -3.01 14.14 4.15
N ALA A 81 -2.72 13.08 3.38
CA ALA A 81 -2.31 13.20 1.99
C ALA A 81 -3.36 13.93 1.15
N ALA A 82 -4.65 13.63 1.34
CA ALA A 82 -5.73 14.35 0.67
C ALA A 82 -5.76 15.86 1.01
N ARG A 83 -5.55 16.22 2.28
CA ARG A 83 -5.44 17.64 2.67
C ARG A 83 -4.26 18.33 1.99
N LEU A 84 -3.09 17.72 2.02
CA LEU A 84 -1.89 18.26 1.39
C LEU A 84 -2.06 18.40 -0.13
N ALA A 85 -2.73 17.44 -0.78
CA ALA A 85 -3.04 17.51 -2.20
C ALA A 85 -3.99 18.67 -2.52
N VAL A 86 -4.98 18.94 -1.67
CA VAL A 86 -5.87 20.10 -1.79
C VAL A 86 -5.07 21.40 -1.70
N ASP A 87 -4.13 21.51 -0.75
CA ASP A 87 -3.29 22.70 -0.56
C ASP A 87 -2.34 22.95 -1.75
N LEU A 88 -2.01 21.89 -2.50
CA LEU A 88 -1.25 22.00 -3.76
C LEU A 88 -2.08 22.51 -4.95
N GLY A 89 -3.40 22.58 -4.82
CA GLY A 89 -4.29 23.19 -5.80
C GLY A 89 -4.40 22.42 -7.12
N CYS A 90 -5.16 21.33 -7.14
CA CYS A 90 -5.47 20.57 -8.35
C CYS A 90 -6.78 21.03 -9.00
N PRO A 91 -6.83 21.22 -10.32
CA PRO A 91 -8.09 21.41 -11.02
C PRO A 91 -8.85 20.08 -11.13
N LEU A 92 -10.17 20.13 -11.17
CA LEU A 92 -10.99 18.99 -11.62
C LEU A 92 -10.72 18.71 -13.09
N ILE A 93 -10.70 17.44 -13.46
CA ILE A 93 -10.38 16.98 -14.82
C ILE A 93 -11.53 16.22 -15.49
N GLU A 94 -12.70 16.15 -14.87
CA GLU A 94 -13.85 15.39 -15.40
C GLU A 94 -14.20 15.81 -16.83
N THR A 95 -14.34 17.11 -17.08
CA THR A 95 -14.62 17.64 -18.43
C THR A 95 -13.52 17.26 -19.44
N GLN A 96 -12.25 17.24 -19.03
CA GLN A 96 -11.15 16.82 -19.91
C GLN A 96 -11.23 15.31 -20.22
N LEU A 97 -11.73 14.50 -19.27
CA LEU A 97 -11.92 13.05 -19.50
C LEU A 97 -13.07 12.79 -20.46
N GLU A 98 -14.18 13.51 -20.34
CA GLU A 98 -15.29 13.45 -21.30
C GLU A 98 -14.81 13.85 -22.73
N TRP A 99 -14.05 14.92 -22.86
CA TRP A 99 -13.45 15.31 -24.14
C TRP A 99 -12.42 14.31 -24.67
N ALA A 100 -11.76 13.57 -23.79
CA ALA A 100 -10.88 12.48 -24.17
C ALA A 100 -11.65 11.23 -24.64
N GLY A 101 -12.99 11.22 -24.48
CA GLY A 101 -13.91 10.18 -24.95
C GLY A 101 -14.18 9.10 -23.92
N TYR A 102 -13.92 9.32 -22.65
CA TYR A 102 -14.34 8.43 -21.57
C TYR A 102 -15.80 8.68 -21.21
N ASP A 103 -16.55 7.61 -21.04
CA ASP A 103 -17.93 7.67 -20.55
C ASP A 103 -17.96 7.67 -19.01
N VAL A 104 -19.18 7.80 -18.46
CA VAL A 104 -19.39 7.87 -17.01
C VAL A 104 -18.94 6.59 -16.31
N ASP A 105 -19.20 5.42 -16.90
CA ASP A 105 -18.84 4.13 -16.32
C ASP A 105 -17.31 3.96 -16.28
N GLU A 106 -16.59 4.38 -17.32
CA GLU A 106 -15.14 4.39 -17.35
C GLU A 106 -14.54 5.33 -16.30
N ILE A 107 -15.13 6.54 -16.15
CA ILE A 107 -14.69 7.51 -15.13
C ILE A 107 -14.93 6.94 -13.73
N ASP A 108 -16.03 6.25 -13.49
CA ASP A 108 -16.30 5.60 -12.21
C ASP A 108 -15.36 4.42 -11.95
N GLN A 109 -14.96 3.66 -12.95
CA GLN A 109 -13.92 2.64 -12.83
C GLN A 109 -12.56 3.26 -12.48
N ILE A 110 -12.19 4.39 -13.08
CA ILE A 110 -10.96 5.13 -12.74
C ILE A 110 -11.01 5.56 -11.28
N ARG A 111 -12.12 6.13 -10.81
CA ARG A 111 -12.34 6.53 -9.41
C ARG A 111 -12.14 5.35 -8.47
N GLY A 112 -12.77 4.22 -8.78
CA GLY A 112 -12.65 3.00 -7.99
C GLY A 112 -11.21 2.49 -7.88
N GLN A 113 -10.43 2.55 -8.96
CA GLN A 113 -9.02 2.16 -8.91
C GLN A 113 -8.18 3.13 -8.05
N VAL A 114 -8.39 4.44 -8.20
CA VAL A 114 -7.70 5.44 -7.37
C VAL A 114 -8.05 5.25 -5.89
N ASP A 115 -9.31 4.99 -5.57
CA ASP A 115 -9.78 4.73 -4.21
C ASP A 115 -9.08 3.55 -3.54
N ILE A 116 -8.96 2.44 -4.26
CA ILE A 116 -8.30 1.23 -3.77
C ILE A 116 -6.85 1.53 -3.41
N PHE A 117 -6.09 2.11 -4.32
CA PHE A 117 -4.67 2.35 -4.11
C PHE A 117 -4.41 3.45 -3.09
N HIS A 118 -5.19 4.53 -3.09
CA HIS A 118 -5.11 5.57 -2.07
C HIS A 118 -5.36 5.04 -0.65
N TYR A 119 -6.23 4.03 -0.50
CA TYR A 119 -6.43 3.33 0.76
C TYR A 119 -5.26 2.39 1.11
N VAL A 120 -4.76 1.63 0.13
CA VAL A 120 -3.75 0.59 0.34
C VAL A 120 -2.39 1.20 0.68
N ASP A 121 -1.95 2.23 -0.04
CA ASP A 121 -0.59 2.76 0.08
C ASP A 121 -0.32 3.45 1.41
N ALA A 122 -1.32 4.07 2.00
CA ALA A 122 -1.21 4.60 3.36
C ALA A 122 -0.90 3.48 4.37
N LYS A 123 -1.48 2.29 4.21
CA LYS A 123 -1.16 1.11 5.02
C LYS A 123 0.25 0.58 4.74
N LEU A 124 0.68 0.63 3.49
CA LEU A 124 2.03 0.21 3.12
C LEU A 124 3.09 1.14 3.71
N LEU A 125 2.85 2.44 3.74
CA LEU A 125 3.75 3.39 4.40
C LEU A 125 3.85 3.09 5.89
N MET A 126 2.72 2.88 6.59
CA MET A 126 2.72 2.44 7.98
C MET A 126 3.51 1.14 8.17
N ALA A 127 3.26 0.12 7.35
CA ALA A 127 3.95 -1.17 7.44
C ALA A 127 5.47 -1.02 7.24
N VAL A 128 5.89 -0.20 6.28
CA VAL A 128 7.31 0.07 6.02
C VAL A 128 7.96 0.78 7.19
N CYS A 129 7.33 1.81 7.77
CA CYS A 129 7.87 2.51 8.94
C CYS A 129 8.00 1.56 10.14
N VAL A 130 6.97 0.76 10.42
CA VAL A 130 7.01 -0.26 11.48
C VAL A 130 8.15 -1.25 11.27
N LEU A 131 8.33 -1.80 10.06
CA LEU A 131 9.38 -2.77 9.76
C LEU A 131 10.78 -2.15 9.81
N ALA A 132 10.94 -0.92 9.32
CA ALA A 132 12.23 -0.22 9.32
C ALA A 132 12.71 0.06 10.75
N GLU A 133 11.82 0.55 11.61
CA GLU A 133 12.12 0.80 13.01
C GLU A 133 12.29 -0.51 13.82
N ALA A 134 11.51 -1.55 13.48
CA ALA A 134 11.64 -2.87 14.11
C ALA A 134 13.02 -3.49 13.89
N LEU A 135 13.67 -3.21 12.75
CA LEU A 135 15.05 -3.62 12.45
C LEU A 135 16.11 -2.74 13.14
N SER A 136 15.73 -1.57 13.63
CA SER A 136 16.64 -0.62 14.28
C SER A 136 16.64 -0.73 15.81
N GLY A 137 15.93 -1.70 16.38
CA GLY A 137 15.88 -1.94 17.81
C GLY A 137 14.48 -2.07 18.39
N GLY A 138 13.47 -2.14 17.52
CA GLY A 138 12.08 -2.30 17.88
C GLY A 138 11.31 -0.99 17.99
N VAL A 139 10.01 -1.06 17.73
CA VAL A 139 9.09 0.08 17.68
C VAL A 139 7.77 -0.26 18.36
N GLY A 140 7.08 0.75 18.87
CA GLY A 140 5.76 0.60 19.48
C GLY A 140 5.79 0.06 20.92
N GLY A 141 4.62 -0.34 21.41
CA GLY A 141 4.44 -0.83 22.78
C GLY A 141 4.41 0.26 23.85
N VAL A 142 4.37 1.53 23.46
CA VAL A 142 4.41 2.68 24.36
C VAL A 142 3.01 3.03 24.88
N ALA A 143 1.99 2.86 24.06
CA ALA A 143 0.62 3.18 24.42
C ALA A 143 0.01 2.11 25.33
N ARG A 144 -0.57 2.53 26.45
CA ARG A 144 -1.39 1.68 27.33
C ARG A 144 -2.79 1.56 26.73
N GLY A 145 -2.96 0.69 25.72
CA GLY A 145 -4.27 0.38 25.16
C GLY A 145 -4.70 -1.05 25.45
N PRO A 146 -5.96 -1.41 25.17
CA PRO A 146 -6.40 -2.80 25.27
C PRO A 146 -5.52 -3.67 24.35
N ARG A 147 -4.87 -4.67 24.94
CA ARG A 147 -3.99 -5.62 24.23
C ARG A 147 -4.74 -6.67 23.42
N GLY A 148 -6.05 -6.56 23.34
CA GLY A 148 -6.90 -7.48 22.60
C GLY A 148 -6.90 -7.19 21.10
N GLU A 149 -7.10 -8.25 20.32
CA GLU A 149 -7.38 -8.13 18.90
C GLU A 149 -8.67 -7.33 18.72
N GLN A 150 -8.60 -6.23 17.99
CA GLN A 150 -9.76 -5.45 17.60
C GLN A 150 -9.96 -5.62 16.10
N ARG A 151 -10.96 -6.41 15.74
CA ARG A 151 -11.34 -6.54 14.33
C ARG A 151 -11.80 -5.19 13.79
N VAL A 152 -11.29 -4.83 12.64
CA VAL A 152 -11.66 -3.61 11.95
C VAL A 152 -12.41 -4.00 10.68
N PRO A 153 -13.74 -3.85 10.64
CA PRO A 153 -14.54 -4.24 9.47
C PRO A 153 -14.40 -3.18 8.38
N ARG A 154 -13.35 -3.31 7.61
CA ARG A 154 -13.03 -2.34 6.58
C ARG A 154 -12.02 -2.92 5.59
N GLY A 155 -12.10 -2.52 4.33
CA GLY A 155 -11.11 -2.90 3.31
C GLY A 155 -11.74 -3.15 1.94
N VAL A 156 -10.91 -3.53 0.99
CA VAL A 156 -11.34 -3.86 -0.36
C VAL A 156 -12.25 -5.10 -0.33
N PRO A 157 -13.44 -5.09 -0.96
CA PRO A 157 -14.35 -6.23 -1.01
C PRO A 157 -13.68 -7.48 -1.60
N HIS A 158 -14.02 -8.66 -1.05
CA HIS A 158 -13.47 -9.92 -1.54
C HIS A 158 -14.01 -10.35 -2.91
N ASP A 159 -15.21 -9.91 -3.24
CA ASP A 159 -15.92 -10.19 -4.48
C ASP A 159 -15.62 -9.18 -5.59
N MET A 160 -14.67 -8.28 -5.35
CA MET A 160 -14.24 -7.34 -6.35
C MET A 160 -13.49 -8.04 -7.48
N ASP A 161 -13.75 -7.62 -8.71
CA ASP A 161 -13.03 -8.10 -9.88
C ASP A 161 -11.52 -7.96 -9.72
N PRO A 162 -10.73 -8.93 -10.23
CA PRO A 162 -9.28 -8.85 -10.17
C PRO A 162 -8.75 -7.56 -10.82
N ILE A 163 -7.85 -6.88 -10.14
CA ILE A 163 -7.20 -5.70 -10.70
C ILE A 163 -6.30 -6.10 -11.86
N GLU A 164 -6.64 -5.67 -13.07
CA GLU A 164 -5.84 -5.89 -14.26
C GLU A 164 -4.69 -4.90 -14.35
N LEU A 165 -3.52 -5.39 -14.69
CA LEU A 165 -2.32 -4.58 -14.83
C LEU A 165 -1.82 -4.52 -16.27
N VAL A 166 -1.62 -3.33 -16.79
CA VAL A 166 -0.93 -3.16 -18.06
C VAL A 166 0.55 -3.56 -17.90
N PRO A 167 1.14 -4.28 -18.88
CA PRO A 167 2.56 -4.62 -18.87
C PRO A 167 3.47 -3.39 -18.80
N GLU A 168 4.60 -3.49 -18.10
CA GLU A 168 5.55 -2.36 -17.93
C GLU A 168 6.25 -1.94 -19.23
N ASP A 169 6.28 -2.81 -20.22
CA ASP A 169 6.84 -2.59 -21.56
C ASP A 169 5.81 -2.04 -22.56
N ALA A 170 4.71 -1.48 -22.05
CA ALA A 170 3.70 -0.83 -22.85
C ALA A 170 4.28 0.22 -23.80
N ASN A 171 3.64 0.37 -24.96
CA ASN A 171 4.09 1.25 -26.02
C ASN A 171 3.43 2.64 -26.00
N GLY A 172 3.84 3.51 -26.91
CA GLY A 172 3.19 4.82 -27.15
C GLY A 172 3.30 5.77 -25.96
N THR A 173 2.19 6.41 -25.60
CA THR A 173 2.09 7.38 -24.51
C THR A 173 2.46 6.75 -23.16
N LEU A 174 1.95 5.55 -22.88
CA LEU A 174 2.24 4.85 -21.63
C LEU A 174 3.73 4.58 -21.43
N ALA A 175 4.49 4.28 -22.48
CA ALA A 175 5.94 4.08 -22.37
C ALA A 175 6.65 5.32 -21.80
N LYS A 176 6.20 6.51 -22.16
CA LYS A 176 6.76 7.78 -21.66
C LYS A 176 6.35 8.03 -20.21
N VAL A 177 5.08 7.84 -19.90
CA VAL A 177 4.53 8.01 -18.55
C VAL A 177 5.19 7.02 -17.59
N PHE A 178 5.25 5.73 -17.92
CA PHE A 178 5.88 4.69 -17.10
C PHE A 178 7.38 4.94 -16.89
N ARG A 179 8.08 5.46 -17.87
CA ARG A 179 9.49 5.89 -17.71
C ARG A 179 9.60 7.03 -16.70
N SER A 180 8.74 8.03 -16.80
CA SER A 180 8.70 9.16 -15.86
C SER A 180 8.40 8.69 -14.44
N ILE A 181 7.41 7.81 -14.24
CA ILE A 181 7.05 7.22 -12.94
C ILE A 181 8.24 6.47 -12.32
N ARG A 182 8.89 5.59 -13.10
CA ARG A 182 10.08 4.85 -12.61
C ARG A 182 11.19 5.77 -12.12
N MET A 183 11.42 6.86 -12.83
CA MET A 183 12.47 7.82 -12.46
C MET A 183 12.08 8.62 -11.21
N HIS A 184 10.83 9.05 -11.14
CA HIS A 184 10.33 9.88 -10.05
C HIS A 184 10.32 9.12 -8.71
N LEU A 185 9.74 7.92 -8.69
CA LEU A 185 9.63 7.11 -7.47
C LEU A 185 10.94 6.40 -7.07
N GLY A 186 11.91 6.29 -7.97
CA GLY A 186 13.20 5.66 -7.68
C GLY A 186 13.11 4.15 -7.38
N LEU A 187 12.03 3.47 -7.79
CA LEU A 187 11.85 2.02 -7.58
C LEU A 187 12.39 1.17 -8.75
N GLY A 188 12.72 1.79 -9.87
CA GLY A 188 13.24 1.11 -11.06
C GLY A 188 12.21 0.22 -11.78
N LEU A 189 10.97 0.20 -11.30
CA LEU A 189 9.81 -0.44 -11.90
C LEU A 189 8.59 0.49 -11.77
N VAL A 190 7.51 0.16 -12.46
CA VAL A 190 6.23 0.86 -12.34
C VAL A 190 5.38 0.13 -11.30
N PRO A 191 4.99 0.79 -10.19
CA PRO A 191 4.07 0.20 -9.22
C PRO A 191 2.75 -0.22 -9.83
N ASP A 192 2.10 -1.20 -9.18
CA ASP A 192 0.84 -1.79 -9.65
C ASP A 192 -0.28 -0.75 -9.79
N ASP A 193 -0.25 0.30 -8.98
CA ASP A 193 -1.16 1.46 -9.00
C ASP A 193 -1.23 2.09 -10.40
N PHE A 194 -0.08 2.50 -10.90
CA PHE A 194 0.01 3.13 -12.21
C PHE A 194 -0.15 2.15 -13.36
N ARG A 195 0.18 0.88 -13.15
CA ARG A 195 -0.09 -0.16 -14.15
C ARG A 195 -1.58 -0.45 -14.27
N ALA A 196 -2.32 -0.42 -13.18
CA ALA A 196 -3.77 -0.52 -13.18
C ALA A 196 -4.41 0.68 -13.87
N LEU A 197 -3.99 1.89 -13.51
CA LEU A 197 -4.45 3.14 -14.14
C LEU A 197 -4.04 3.26 -15.61
N GLY A 198 -3.00 2.54 -16.04
CA GLY A 198 -2.57 2.43 -17.42
C GLY A 198 -3.63 1.86 -18.39
N ARG A 199 -4.69 1.23 -17.87
CA ARG A 199 -5.87 0.82 -18.67
C ARG A 199 -6.57 2.02 -19.31
N TRP A 200 -6.42 3.20 -18.70
CA TRP A 200 -6.94 4.48 -19.20
C TRP A 200 -5.78 5.44 -19.54
N PRO A 201 -5.09 5.22 -20.66
CA PRO A 201 -3.81 5.87 -20.95
C PRO A 201 -3.90 7.39 -21.08
N LYS A 202 -5.02 7.93 -21.59
CA LYS A 202 -5.21 9.37 -21.70
C LYS A 202 -5.42 10.01 -20.31
N TYR A 203 -6.18 9.30 -19.43
CA TYR A 203 -6.33 9.72 -18.04
C TYR A 203 -4.98 9.77 -17.32
N LEU A 204 -4.24 8.65 -17.36
CA LEU A 204 -2.96 8.56 -16.65
C LEU A 204 -1.95 9.60 -17.16
N ASP A 205 -1.90 9.85 -18.46
CA ASP A 205 -1.03 10.88 -19.04
C ASP A 205 -1.40 12.28 -18.53
N LEU A 206 -2.69 12.63 -18.55
CA LEU A 206 -3.20 13.90 -18.06
C LEU A 206 -2.95 14.10 -16.58
N ALA A 207 -3.35 13.15 -15.74
CA ALA A 207 -3.25 13.22 -14.29
C ALA A 207 -1.78 13.26 -13.84
N TRP A 208 -0.93 12.42 -14.45
CA TRP A 208 0.50 12.40 -14.19
C TRP A 208 1.20 13.69 -14.60
N ALA A 209 0.91 14.20 -15.80
CA ALA A 209 1.50 15.45 -16.27
C ALA A 209 1.14 16.63 -15.36
N ASP A 210 -0.09 16.65 -14.84
CA ASP A 210 -0.52 17.69 -13.90
C ASP A 210 0.16 17.55 -12.53
N ALA A 211 0.25 16.35 -11.99
CA ALA A 211 0.96 16.11 -10.72
C ALA A 211 2.44 16.57 -10.82
N ARG A 212 3.14 16.28 -11.94
CA ARG A 212 4.56 16.65 -12.12
C ARG A 212 4.81 18.14 -12.20
N LYS A 213 3.82 18.98 -12.50
CA LYS A 213 3.98 20.44 -12.47
C LYS A 213 4.32 20.97 -11.08
N ARG A 214 4.01 20.20 -10.04
CA ARG A 214 4.16 20.59 -8.63
C ARG A 214 5.43 20.06 -7.96
N ASP A 215 6.18 19.16 -8.61
CA ASP A 215 7.33 18.48 -8.01
C ASP A 215 8.39 19.42 -7.47
N ASP A 216 8.64 20.53 -8.17
CA ASP A 216 9.66 21.51 -7.80
C ASP A 216 9.17 22.53 -6.76
N GLU A 217 7.88 22.50 -6.40
CA GLU A 217 7.32 23.42 -5.44
C GLU A 217 7.81 23.12 -4.02
N PRO A 218 8.22 24.14 -3.25
CA PRO A 218 8.61 23.94 -1.85
C PRO A 218 7.51 23.30 -1.01
N VAL A 219 6.24 23.59 -1.31
CA VAL A 219 5.06 23.04 -0.63
C VAL A 219 4.96 21.54 -0.86
N ALA A 220 5.19 21.05 -2.08
CA ALA A 220 5.17 19.61 -2.37
C ALA A 220 6.27 18.88 -1.59
N ARG A 221 7.48 19.40 -1.56
CA ARG A 221 8.58 18.82 -0.76
C ARG A 221 8.28 18.82 0.73
N ALA A 222 7.65 19.88 1.25
CA ALA A 222 7.21 19.94 2.65
C ALA A 222 6.15 18.87 2.93
N ALA A 223 5.18 18.67 2.02
CA ALA A 223 4.15 17.65 2.12
C ALA A 223 4.72 16.23 2.20
N LEU A 224 5.70 15.90 1.33
CA LEU A 224 6.39 14.59 1.37
C LEU A 224 7.08 14.34 2.70
N ASN A 225 7.79 15.34 3.22
CA ASN A 225 8.48 15.26 4.51
C ASN A 225 7.48 15.14 5.68
N GLU A 226 6.35 15.81 5.59
CA GLU A 226 5.29 15.74 6.60
C GLU A 226 4.64 14.36 6.65
N LEU A 227 4.31 13.79 5.49
CA LEU A 227 3.77 12.42 5.40
C LEU A 227 4.75 11.40 5.99
N GLY A 228 6.01 11.47 5.63
CA GLY A 228 7.04 10.57 6.15
C GLY A 228 7.15 10.65 7.68
N ARG A 229 7.27 11.87 8.23
CA ARG A 229 7.34 12.06 9.70
C ARG A 229 6.09 11.59 10.41
N SER A 230 4.90 11.87 9.86
CA SER A 230 3.65 11.43 10.46
C SER A 230 3.53 9.90 10.51
N ALA A 231 4.04 9.20 9.51
CA ALA A 231 4.06 7.74 9.49
C ALA A 231 5.04 7.17 10.54
N ASP A 232 6.20 7.79 10.70
CA ASP A 232 7.18 7.40 11.73
C ASP A 232 6.63 7.61 13.14
N ASP A 233 6.03 8.77 13.39
CA ASP A 233 5.41 9.10 14.69
C ASP A 233 4.27 8.13 15.02
N ALA A 234 3.43 7.82 14.04
CA ALA A 234 2.33 6.88 14.18
C ALA A 234 2.82 5.45 14.46
N ALA A 235 3.86 5.00 13.75
CA ALA A 235 4.48 3.69 13.98
C ALA A 235 5.04 3.58 15.41
N ALA A 236 5.70 4.64 15.90
CA ALA A 236 6.24 4.68 17.26
C ALA A 236 5.16 4.61 18.35
N GLN A 237 3.94 5.08 18.04
CA GLN A 237 2.82 5.13 19.00
C GLN A 237 1.95 3.87 19.01
N LEU A 238 2.24 2.85 18.19
CA LEU A 238 1.45 1.61 18.18
C LEU A 238 1.45 0.95 19.56
N PRO A 239 0.30 0.38 20.00
CA PRO A 239 0.17 -0.24 21.33
C PRO A 239 0.89 -1.59 21.43
N VAL A 240 1.37 -2.14 20.33
CA VAL A 240 2.12 -3.40 20.25
C VAL A 240 3.58 -3.13 19.93
N ARG A 241 4.49 -3.84 20.60
CA ARG A 241 5.91 -3.78 20.26
C ARG A 241 6.18 -4.70 19.06
N VAL A 242 6.87 -4.15 18.08
CA VAL A 242 7.35 -4.89 16.90
C VAL A 242 8.87 -4.84 16.89
N GLU A 243 9.49 -6.00 16.73
CA GLU A 243 10.95 -6.15 16.68
C GLU A 243 11.32 -7.26 15.69
N ILE A 244 12.35 -7.04 14.89
CA ILE A 244 12.89 -8.04 13.98
C ILE A 244 14.33 -8.32 14.39
N GLN A 245 14.60 -9.55 14.79
CA GLN A 245 15.93 -9.99 15.10
C GLN A 245 16.69 -10.32 13.81
N GLU A 246 17.89 -9.75 13.65
CA GLU A 246 18.73 -10.04 12.48
C GLU A 246 19.07 -11.53 12.35
N ALA A 247 19.16 -12.26 13.48
CA ALA A 247 19.34 -13.69 13.46
C ALA A 247 18.22 -14.44 12.72
N ALA A 248 16.97 -14.00 12.89
CA ALA A 248 15.81 -14.57 12.19
C ALA A 248 15.87 -14.30 10.68
N LEU A 249 16.31 -13.11 10.26
CA LEU A 249 16.54 -12.81 8.84
C LEU A 249 17.63 -13.70 8.25
N ARG A 250 18.78 -13.83 8.93
CA ARG A 250 19.88 -14.69 8.47
C ARG A 250 19.48 -16.16 8.41
N ALA A 251 18.70 -16.64 9.38
CA ALA A 251 18.18 -18.01 9.37
C ALA A 251 17.24 -18.27 8.18
N ALA A 252 16.51 -17.26 7.72
CA ALA A 252 15.70 -17.31 6.50
C ALA A 252 16.54 -17.17 5.20
N GLY A 253 17.84 -16.92 5.30
CA GLY A 253 18.73 -16.69 4.18
C GLY A 253 18.69 -15.26 3.62
N ALA A 254 18.13 -14.32 4.38
CA ALA A 254 18.12 -12.90 4.04
C ALA A 254 19.37 -12.18 4.58
N ASP A 255 19.82 -11.16 3.86
CA ASP A 255 20.84 -10.23 4.33
C ASP A 255 20.16 -9.04 5.04
N PRO A 256 20.34 -8.83 6.36
CA PRO A 256 19.74 -7.72 7.07
C PRO A 256 20.07 -6.34 6.50
N ALA A 257 21.27 -6.16 5.93
CA ALA A 257 21.65 -4.89 5.32
C ALA A 257 20.85 -4.61 4.03
N ARG A 258 20.64 -5.62 3.20
CA ARG A 258 19.81 -5.51 2.00
C ARG A 258 18.34 -5.26 2.36
N VAL A 259 17.83 -5.94 3.37
CA VAL A 259 16.45 -5.70 3.86
C VAL A 259 16.29 -4.27 4.37
N ARG A 260 17.24 -3.74 5.16
CA ARG A 260 17.21 -2.31 5.56
C ARG A 260 17.23 -1.38 4.35
N ALA A 261 18.10 -1.63 3.38
CA ALA A 261 18.17 -0.80 2.17
C ALA A 261 16.85 -0.83 1.39
N LEU A 262 16.21 -2.01 1.29
CA LEU A 262 14.91 -2.19 0.66
C LEU A 262 13.83 -1.36 1.38
N LEU A 263 13.70 -1.50 2.70
CA LEU A 263 12.72 -0.77 3.50
C LEU A 263 12.93 0.75 3.41
N GLN A 264 14.19 1.21 3.46
CA GLN A 264 14.53 2.62 3.27
C GLN A 264 14.17 3.14 1.87
N ARG A 265 14.25 2.29 0.85
CA ARG A 265 13.83 2.62 -0.51
C ARG A 265 12.33 2.85 -0.58
N PHE A 266 11.52 1.96 0.00
CA PHE A 266 10.07 2.12 0.11
C PHE A 266 9.69 3.32 0.97
N ARG A 267 10.36 3.53 2.11
CA ARG A 267 10.09 4.68 3.00
C ARG A 267 10.30 6.02 2.29
N ARG A 268 11.20 6.09 1.31
CA ARG A 268 11.40 7.29 0.48
C ARG A 268 10.39 7.42 -0.65
N ALA A 269 9.96 6.31 -1.25
CA ALA A 269 9.08 6.34 -2.41
C ALA A 269 7.60 6.51 -2.04
N LEU A 270 7.13 5.85 -0.96
CA LEU A 270 5.71 5.79 -0.62
C LEU A 270 5.07 7.15 -0.29
N PRO A 271 5.71 8.11 0.40
CA PRO A 271 5.10 9.44 0.57
C PRO A 271 4.77 10.11 -0.77
N GLY A 272 5.64 9.97 -1.78
CA GLY A 272 5.37 10.48 -3.13
C GLY A 272 4.21 9.77 -3.80
N LEU A 273 4.19 8.44 -3.74
CA LEU A 273 3.12 7.64 -4.30
C LEU A 273 1.75 7.98 -3.70
N ILE A 274 1.68 8.11 -2.37
CA ILE A 274 0.43 8.47 -1.66
C ILE A 274 -0.03 9.87 -2.03
N LEU A 275 0.90 10.82 -2.15
CA LEU A 275 0.58 12.19 -2.54
C LEU A 275 0.09 12.25 -3.98
N ASP A 276 0.71 11.51 -4.91
CA ASP A 276 0.27 11.41 -6.31
C ASP A 276 -1.15 10.87 -6.41
N LEU A 277 -1.46 9.79 -5.68
CA LEU A 277 -2.82 9.23 -5.66
C LEU A 277 -3.83 10.17 -4.99
N ALA A 278 -3.42 10.91 -3.97
CA ALA A 278 -4.26 11.94 -3.35
C ALA A 278 -4.55 13.09 -4.33
N LEU A 279 -3.55 13.51 -5.14
CA LEU A 279 -3.76 14.49 -6.21
C LEU A 279 -4.74 13.96 -7.25
N PHE A 280 -4.60 12.70 -7.68
CA PHE A 280 -5.53 12.06 -8.62
C PHE A 280 -6.97 12.01 -8.06
N LYS A 281 -7.10 11.71 -6.77
CA LYS A 281 -8.41 11.72 -6.12
C LYS A 281 -9.02 13.13 -6.08
N VAL A 282 -8.24 14.17 -5.75
CA VAL A 282 -8.72 15.57 -5.79
C VAL A 282 -9.13 15.98 -7.20
N GLN A 283 -8.40 15.57 -8.23
CA GLN A 283 -8.72 15.84 -9.63
C GLN A 283 -10.04 15.21 -10.08
N LEU A 284 -10.39 14.03 -9.55
CA LEU A 284 -11.60 13.29 -9.91
C LEU A 284 -12.82 13.71 -9.09
N ASP A 285 -12.66 13.90 -7.78
CA ASP A 285 -13.77 13.99 -6.82
C ASP A 285 -13.87 15.36 -6.14
N GLY A 286 -12.86 16.20 -6.30
CA GLY A 286 -12.78 17.49 -5.62
C GLY A 286 -12.28 17.41 -4.17
N ALA A 287 -12.11 18.58 -3.57
CA ALA A 287 -11.44 18.75 -2.29
C ALA A 287 -12.17 18.13 -1.07
N GLU A 288 -13.49 18.13 -1.08
CA GLU A 288 -14.28 17.56 0.03
C GLU A 288 -14.28 16.03 -0.03
N SER A 289 -14.71 15.46 -1.14
CA SER A 289 -14.80 14.01 -1.34
C SER A 289 -13.45 13.30 -1.24
N ALA A 290 -12.37 13.95 -1.65
CA ALA A 290 -11.03 13.36 -1.54
C ALA A 290 -10.59 13.10 -0.10
N ARG A 291 -11.14 13.80 0.88
CA ARG A 291 -10.84 13.59 2.32
C ARG A 291 -11.58 12.40 2.91
N GLU A 292 -12.71 12.03 2.34
CA GLU A 292 -13.49 10.90 2.82
C GLU A 292 -12.80 9.58 2.53
N SER A 293 -12.96 8.61 3.43
CA SER A 293 -12.44 7.26 3.18
C SER A 293 -13.38 6.51 2.26
N PRO A 294 -12.88 5.93 1.15
CA PRO A 294 -13.69 5.05 0.32
C PRO A 294 -14.12 3.77 1.07
N PHE A 295 -13.37 3.43 2.12
CA PHE A 295 -13.65 2.28 2.99
C PHE A 295 -13.73 2.75 4.45
N PRO A 296 -14.82 3.43 4.86
CA PRO A 296 -14.92 4.04 6.17
C PRO A 296 -14.93 3.01 7.30
N ILE A 297 -14.27 3.33 8.41
CA ILE A 297 -14.29 2.51 9.60
C ILE A 297 -15.68 2.63 10.25
N ARG A 298 -16.40 1.53 10.35
CA ARG A 298 -17.70 1.47 11.00
C ARG A 298 -17.54 0.98 12.43
N TRP A 299 -17.54 1.88 13.39
CA TRP A 299 -17.34 1.56 14.81
C TRP A 299 -18.62 1.21 15.58
N LYS A 300 -19.78 1.52 15.03
CA LYS A 300 -21.05 1.32 15.73
C LYS A 300 -21.64 -0.06 15.41
N TYR A 301 -21.69 -0.90 16.44
CA TYR A 301 -22.52 -2.10 16.52
C TYR A 301 -22.54 -2.97 15.26
N ILE A 302 -21.43 -3.54 14.93
CA ILE A 302 -21.42 -4.65 13.99
C ILE A 302 -21.70 -5.89 14.85
N SER A 303 -22.92 -6.42 14.73
CA SER A 303 -23.22 -7.77 15.22
C SER A 303 -22.39 -8.78 14.46
N SER A 304 -22.18 -9.97 15.04
CA SER A 304 -21.50 -11.07 14.33
C SER A 304 -22.12 -11.37 12.96
N ASP A 305 -23.40 -11.07 12.79
CA ASP A 305 -24.18 -11.32 11.59
C ASP A 305 -23.95 -10.23 10.50
N GLU A 306 -23.71 -8.98 10.89
CA GLU A 306 -23.31 -7.91 9.96
C GLU A 306 -21.87 -8.08 9.47
N TYR A 307 -21.04 -8.78 10.21
CA TYR A 307 -19.70 -9.17 9.79
C TYR A 307 -19.71 -10.04 8.54
N THR A 308 -20.72 -10.90 8.42
CA THR A 308 -20.92 -11.80 7.29
C THR A 308 -21.42 -11.06 6.03
N THR A 309 -22.17 -9.97 6.22
CA THR A 309 -22.79 -9.21 5.13
C THR A 309 -21.88 -8.16 4.51
N VAL A 310 -20.81 -7.73 5.19
CA VAL A 310 -19.88 -6.71 4.67
C VAL A 310 -18.68 -7.32 3.94
N GLY A 311 -18.59 -8.65 3.82
CA GLY A 311 -17.56 -9.35 3.04
C GLY A 311 -16.13 -9.21 3.56
N LEU A 312 -15.96 -8.77 4.82
CA LEU A 312 -14.64 -8.37 5.29
C LEU A 312 -13.85 -9.47 5.99
N ASP A 313 -14.51 -10.52 6.45
CA ASP A 313 -13.89 -11.74 7.00
C ASP A 313 -14.93 -12.87 7.00
N GLU A 314 -15.40 -13.28 5.83
CA GLU A 314 -16.06 -14.59 5.82
C GLU A 314 -15.08 -15.62 6.38
N PRO A 315 -15.46 -16.39 7.41
CA PRO A 315 -14.64 -17.52 7.78
C PRO A 315 -14.60 -18.44 6.56
N VAL A 316 -13.47 -18.40 5.84
CA VAL A 316 -13.21 -19.39 4.79
C VAL A 316 -13.45 -20.72 5.44
N LYS A 317 -14.43 -21.50 4.99
CA LYS A 317 -14.67 -22.88 5.43
C LYS A 317 -13.49 -23.71 4.96
N LEU A 318 -12.42 -23.69 5.74
CA LEU A 318 -11.19 -24.40 5.45
C LEU A 318 -11.44 -25.89 5.70
N ARG A 319 -11.10 -26.72 4.74
CA ARG A 319 -11.15 -28.18 4.93
C ARG A 319 -10.08 -28.60 5.94
N ALA A 320 -10.36 -29.57 6.76
CA ALA A 320 -9.35 -30.14 7.66
C ALA A 320 -8.12 -30.55 6.85
N GLY A 321 -6.95 -30.01 7.23
CA GLY A 321 -5.70 -30.24 6.53
C GLY A 321 -5.30 -29.16 5.51
N ASP A 322 -6.13 -28.13 5.26
CA ASP A 322 -5.75 -26.97 4.47
C ASP A 322 -4.80 -26.08 5.30
N PRO A 323 -3.62 -25.69 4.80
CA PRO A 323 -2.71 -24.79 5.51
C PRO A 323 -3.33 -23.43 5.86
N LYS A 324 -4.45 -23.07 5.23
CA LYS A 324 -5.26 -21.91 5.61
C LYS A 324 -6.01 -22.12 6.93
N ASN A 325 -6.09 -23.34 7.41
CA ASN A 325 -6.75 -23.73 8.66
C ASN A 325 -5.82 -23.55 9.88
N LEU A 326 -4.87 -22.64 9.76
CA LEU A 326 -4.13 -22.14 10.91
C LEU A 326 -5.06 -21.22 11.69
N ASP A 327 -5.11 -21.41 13.01
CA ASP A 327 -5.81 -20.47 13.88
C ASP A 327 -5.27 -19.06 13.70
N GLU A 328 -5.99 -18.08 14.16
CA GLU A 328 -5.62 -16.68 13.96
C GLU A 328 -4.24 -16.32 14.53
N ASP A 329 -3.72 -17.13 15.44
CA ASP A 329 -2.43 -16.95 16.10
C ASP A 329 -1.29 -17.67 15.37
N GLY A 330 -1.59 -18.43 14.31
CA GLY A 330 -0.61 -19.18 13.53
C GLY A 330 -0.19 -20.50 14.18
N GLY A 331 -0.95 -20.98 15.17
CA GLY A 331 -0.83 -22.32 15.70
C GLY A 331 -1.32 -23.37 14.68
N LEU A 332 -0.84 -24.58 14.78
CA LEU A 332 -1.37 -25.72 14.03
C LEU A 332 -2.81 -25.99 14.46
N PRO A 333 -3.70 -26.38 13.55
CA PRO A 333 -5.07 -26.72 13.91
C PRO A 333 -5.09 -27.80 14.98
N HIS A 334 -5.83 -27.57 16.03
CA HIS A 334 -6.12 -28.62 16.99
C HIS A 334 -6.79 -29.78 16.25
N ARG A 335 -6.18 -30.96 16.25
CA ARG A 335 -6.81 -32.18 15.79
C ARG A 335 -8.00 -32.40 16.67
N THR A 336 -9.18 -32.14 16.19
CA THR A 336 -10.41 -32.67 16.79
C THR A 336 -10.44 -34.19 16.54
N HIS A 337 -10.42 -34.94 17.62
CA HIS A 337 -10.67 -36.37 17.63
C HIS A 337 -12.13 -36.66 17.31
#